data_80db99f723856fbed89492f18ee08b14
#
_entry.id   80db99f723856fbed89492f18ee08b14
#
_cell.length_a   1.000
_cell.length_b   1.000
_cell.length_c   1.000
_cell.angle_alpha   90.00
_cell.angle_beta   90.00
_cell.angle_gamma   90.00
#
_symmetry.space_group_name_H-M   'P 1'
#
loop_
_entity.id
_entity.type
_entity.pdbx_description
1 polymer ?
#
loop_
_entity_poly.entity_id
_entity_poly.type
_entity_poly.pdbx_seq_one_letter_code
_entity_poly.pdbx_strand_id
1 'polypeptide(L)'
;MAPGVRSLPFDLFRPTWAEVDLEAMARNFEAIRARVGALPILAVVKADAYGHGAIEVARALETSGAEWLGVALPEEGVELRRSGLRASILLLGGFAPAQADLVLDHDLTAAVYRPDQLAALGAAAGRRGVQARVHLKIDSGIGRLGVPAPEAPEFAALLKAAEPRIIMTGAFSHLAVADNPAEGFTAVQIEAFRGAVEALRRKGLRPDLIHLANSAAIIDHPPAWLTLVRPGIILYGYPPSDLLSPFPVHPVLSLKTRIIYIKTIAPGTSLGYGRTWTATRLTRVASLPIGYDDGLPRLLGNRGHVLVRGRRAPIVGRISMDLTTVDVTEIPGAGLDDEVIVLGEAGGERLGADQMAAWADTIPWEILCRLGARVPRVYLSRTGRKIVSRFETALASLPRGTVE
;
A
#
# COMPACT_ATOMS: atom_id res chain seq x y z
N MET A 1 -28.82 -17.23 16.43
CA MET A 1 -28.91 -16.53 15.12
C MET A 1 -28.50 -15.08 15.35
N ALA A 2 -27.32 -14.69 14.85
CA ALA A 2 -26.86 -13.30 14.92
C ALA A 2 -27.66 -12.45 13.92
N PRO A 3 -28.11 -11.22 14.28
CA PRO A 3 -28.95 -10.42 13.43
C PRO A 3 -28.17 -9.82 12.26
N GLY A 4 -28.67 -10.06 11.03
CA GLY A 4 -28.53 -9.13 9.93
C GLY A 4 -27.22 -9.11 9.16
N VAL A 5 -26.67 -10.25 8.75
CA VAL A 5 -25.76 -10.29 7.61
C VAL A 5 -26.62 -10.10 6.36
N ARG A 6 -26.80 -8.84 5.90
CA ARG A 6 -27.29 -8.62 4.54
C ARG A 6 -26.27 -9.24 3.60
N SER A 7 -26.67 -10.27 2.86
CA SER A 7 -25.87 -10.88 1.82
C SER A 7 -25.40 -9.74 0.89
N LEU A 8 -24.10 -9.65 0.72
CA LEU A 8 -23.54 -8.83 -0.35
C LEU A 8 -24.15 -9.29 -1.66
N PRO A 9 -24.37 -8.44 -2.66
CA PRO A 9 -24.84 -8.86 -3.96
C PRO A 9 -23.72 -9.62 -4.71
N PHE A 10 -23.20 -10.69 -4.08
CA PHE A 10 -22.22 -11.58 -4.70
C PHE A 10 -22.75 -12.30 -5.93
N ASP A 11 -24.07 -12.42 -6.03
CA ASP A 11 -24.74 -13.09 -7.14
C ASP A 11 -24.51 -12.40 -8.50
N LEU A 12 -24.03 -11.15 -8.49
CA LEU A 12 -23.72 -10.39 -9.68
C LEU A 12 -22.22 -10.36 -10.04
N PHE A 13 -21.34 -10.79 -9.13
CA PHE A 13 -19.89 -10.72 -9.34
C PHE A 13 -19.26 -12.12 -9.32
N ARG A 14 -18.12 -12.25 -9.98
CA ARG A 14 -17.23 -13.38 -9.76
C ARG A 14 -16.91 -13.48 -8.27
N PRO A 15 -17.00 -14.67 -7.64
CA PRO A 15 -16.83 -14.81 -6.20
C PRO A 15 -15.36 -14.70 -5.75
N THR A 16 -14.75 -13.56 -6.02
CA THR A 16 -13.38 -13.20 -5.60
C THR A 16 -13.39 -11.75 -5.13
N TRP A 17 -12.94 -11.50 -3.91
CA TRP A 17 -12.97 -10.18 -3.28
C TRP A 17 -11.84 -9.99 -2.29
N ALA A 18 -11.49 -8.74 -2.00
CA ALA A 18 -10.58 -8.36 -0.93
C ALA A 18 -11.37 -7.70 0.20
N GLU A 19 -11.25 -8.20 1.41
CA GLU A 19 -11.75 -7.54 2.61
C GLU A 19 -10.65 -6.63 3.18
N VAL A 20 -11.01 -5.39 3.48
CA VAL A 20 -10.13 -4.38 4.08
C VAL A 20 -10.70 -3.99 5.45
N ASP A 21 -10.06 -4.41 6.51
CA ASP A 21 -10.43 -4.12 7.89
C ASP A 21 -9.93 -2.73 8.30
N LEU A 22 -10.82 -1.72 8.22
CA LEU A 22 -10.51 -0.34 8.60
C LEU A 22 -10.30 -0.18 10.11
N GLU A 23 -10.83 -1.09 10.93
CA GLU A 23 -10.56 -1.10 12.38
C GLU A 23 -9.15 -1.61 12.69
N ALA A 24 -8.67 -2.62 11.97
CA ALA A 24 -7.27 -3.04 12.05
C ALA A 24 -6.34 -1.89 11.62
N MET A 25 -6.69 -1.16 10.54
CA MET A 25 -5.97 0.03 10.11
C MET A 25 -5.89 1.09 11.22
N ALA A 26 -7.02 1.39 11.86
CA ALA A 26 -7.07 2.35 12.96
C ALA A 26 -6.20 1.89 14.15
N ARG A 27 -6.27 0.60 14.53
CA ARG A 27 -5.40 0.04 15.60
C ARG A 27 -3.91 0.15 15.25
N ASN A 28 -3.54 -0.14 14.00
CA ASN A 28 -2.16 0.02 13.54
C ASN A 28 -1.70 1.49 13.63
N PHE A 29 -2.57 2.43 13.24
CA PHE A 29 -2.29 3.86 13.37
C PHE A 29 -2.13 4.27 14.83
N GLU A 30 -2.99 3.80 15.73
CA GLU A 30 -2.90 4.05 17.18
C GLU A 30 -1.59 3.48 17.78
N ALA A 31 -1.15 2.30 17.36
CA ALA A 31 0.13 1.72 17.78
C ALA A 31 1.31 2.61 17.35
N ILE A 32 1.26 3.15 16.12
CA ILE A 32 2.26 4.10 15.62
C ILE A 32 2.20 5.40 16.43
N ARG A 33 1.02 5.95 16.68
CA ARG A 33 0.82 7.16 17.49
C ARG A 33 1.36 6.98 18.90
N ALA A 34 1.11 5.84 19.52
CA ALA A 34 1.64 5.51 20.85
C ALA A 34 3.19 5.44 20.86
N ARG A 35 3.79 4.96 19.77
CA ARG A 35 5.26 4.87 19.62
C ARG A 35 5.91 6.23 19.46
N VAL A 36 5.32 7.13 18.65
CA VAL A 36 5.95 8.41 18.27
C VAL A 36 5.44 9.62 19.06
N GLY A 37 4.41 9.43 19.90
CA GLY A 37 3.83 10.49 20.73
C GLY A 37 3.15 11.57 19.90
N ALA A 38 3.45 12.83 20.21
CA ALA A 38 2.82 14.02 19.59
C ALA A 38 3.39 14.37 18.21
N LEU A 39 4.34 13.61 17.67
CA LEU A 39 4.90 13.91 16.34
C LEU A 39 3.83 13.77 15.26
N PRO A 40 3.71 14.70 14.31
CA PRO A 40 2.84 14.56 13.16
C PRO A 40 3.13 13.28 12.36
N ILE A 41 2.07 12.65 11.86
CA ILE A 41 2.16 11.43 11.06
C ILE A 41 1.73 11.72 9.63
N LEU A 42 2.63 11.46 8.69
CA LEU A 42 2.34 11.41 7.26
C LEU A 42 2.07 9.96 6.87
N ALA A 43 0.80 9.60 6.79
CA ALA A 43 0.38 8.27 6.39
C ALA A 43 0.59 8.06 4.88
N VAL A 44 1.39 7.06 4.51
CA VAL A 44 1.72 6.80 3.09
C VAL A 44 0.64 5.94 2.45
N VAL A 45 -0.13 6.55 1.52
CA VAL A 45 -1.29 5.94 0.84
C VAL A 45 -1.13 5.86 -0.68
N LYS A 46 0.10 5.99 -1.20
CA LYS A 46 0.42 5.81 -2.63
C LYS A 46 0.11 4.40 -3.13
N ALA A 47 0.09 4.21 -4.43
CA ALA A 47 -0.16 2.93 -5.10
C ALA A 47 -1.48 2.31 -4.63
N ASP A 48 -2.57 3.09 -4.72
CA ASP A 48 -3.92 2.73 -4.25
C ASP A 48 -3.91 2.25 -2.79
N ALA A 49 -3.21 3.00 -1.90
CA ALA A 49 -2.98 2.60 -0.51
C ALA A 49 -2.41 1.17 -0.40
N TYR A 50 -1.34 0.91 -1.15
CA TYR A 50 -0.73 -0.42 -1.24
C TYR A 50 -1.75 -1.50 -1.66
N GLY A 51 -2.62 -1.18 -2.62
CA GLY A 51 -3.66 -2.07 -3.14
C GLY A 51 -4.92 -2.19 -2.29
N HIS A 52 -5.01 -1.48 -1.17
CA HIS A 52 -6.16 -1.53 -0.25
C HIS A 52 -7.32 -0.60 -0.65
N GLY A 53 -7.10 0.29 -1.63
CA GLY A 53 -8.08 1.31 -2.03
C GLY A 53 -7.84 2.66 -1.34
N ALA A 54 -7.24 3.60 -2.08
CA ALA A 54 -6.69 4.85 -1.51
C ALA A 54 -7.74 5.71 -0.81
N ILE A 55 -8.93 5.88 -1.38
CA ILE A 55 -9.95 6.80 -0.87
C ILE A 55 -10.46 6.38 0.51
N GLU A 56 -10.88 5.12 0.67
CA GLU A 56 -11.46 4.64 1.93
C GLU A 56 -10.42 4.50 3.03
N VAL A 57 -9.21 4.04 2.67
CA VAL A 57 -8.07 3.97 3.60
C VAL A 57 -7.66 5.36 4.05
N ALA A 58 -7.50 6.32 3.14
CA ALA A 58 -7.13 7.69 3.49
C ALA A 58 -8.18 8.36 4.38
N ARG A 59 -9.48 8.11 4.12
CA ARG A 59 -10.58 8.60 4.96
C ARG A 59 -10.54 8.02 6.37
N ALA A 60 -10.26 6.72 6.50
CA ALA A 60 -10.10 6.07 7.80
C ALA A 60 -8.90 6.64 8.57
N LEU A 61 -7.77 6.85 7.89
CA LEU A 61 -6.56 7.43 8.49
C LEU A 61 -6.76 8.90 8.90
N GLU A 62 -7.41 9.71 8.07
CA GLU A 62 -7.77 11.09 8.41
C GLU A 62 -8.68 11.12 9.66
N THR A 63 -9.67 10.24 9.74
CA THR A 63 -10.55 10.09 10.90
C THR A 63 -9.78 9.64 12.14
N SER A 64 -8.74 8.82 11.98
CA SER A 64 -7.85 8.40 13.08
C SER A 64 -6.84 9.48 13.50
N GLY A 65 -6.82 10.64 12.82
CA GLY A 65 -5.96 11.78 13.16
C GLY A 65 -4.64 11.84 12.39
N ALA A 66 -4.57 11.27 11.19
CA ALA A 66 -3.43 11.50 10.30
C ALA A 66 -3.46 12.95 9.79
N GLU A 67 -2.43 13.73 10.10
CA GLU A 67 -2.34 15.13 9.72
C GLU A 67 -1.91 15.31 8.25
N TRP A 68 -1.18 14.32 7.73
CA TRP A 68 -0.64 14.29 6.38
C TRP A 68 -0.89 12.96 5.69
N LEU A 69 -1.12 13.04 4.38
CA LEU A 69 -1.16 11.88 3.48
C LEU A 69 0.02 11.97 2.49
N GLY A 70 0.69 10.85 2.25
CA GLY A 70 1.80 10.78 1.30
C GLY A 70 1.43 9.97 0.08
N VAL A 71 1.49 10.58 -1.10
CA VAL A 71 1.24 9.93 -2.39
C VAL A 71 2.49 9.99 -3.26
N ALA A 72 2.55 9.17 -4.31
CA ALA A 72 3.69 9.19 -5.23
C ALA A 72 3.50 10.20 -6.36
N LEU A 73 2.29 10.27 -6.91
CA LEU A 73 1.94 10.97 -8.14
C LEU A 73 0.95 12.10 -7.87
N PRO A 74 0.98 13.20 -8.66
CA PRO A 74 -0.04 14.24 -8.60
C PRO A 74 -1.46 13.72 -8.79
N GLU A 75 -1.66 12.76 -9.69
CA GLU A 75 -2.95 12.15 -10.01
C GLU A 75 -3.58 11.46 -8.79
N GLU A 76 -2.78 10.76 -7.98
CA GLU A 76 -3.24 10.16 -6.72
C GLU A 76 -3.70 11.26 -5.74
N GLY A 77 -2.94 12.35 -5.63
CA GLY A 77 -3.30 13.49 -4.79
C GLY A 77 -4.61 14.16 -5.23
N VAL A 78 -4.81 14.32 -6.54
CA VAL A 78 -6.05 14.86 -7.13
C VAL A 78 -7.24 13.96 -6.81
N GLU A 79 -7.10 12.66 -6.94
CA GLU A 79 -8.15 11.68 -6.61
C GLU A 79 -8.58 11.80 -5.15
N LEU A 80 -7.62 11.84 -4.22
CA LEU A 80 -7.89 12.02 -2.80
C LEU A 80 -8.58 13.36 -2.53
N ARG A 81 -8.11 14.44 -3.11
CA ARG A 81 -8.70 15.77 -2.91
C ARG A 81 -10.13 15.85 -3.46
N ARG A 82 -10.39 15.29 -4.65
CA ARG A 82 -11.74 15.21 -5.26
C ARG A 82 -12.71 14.35 -4.45
N SER A 83 -12.21 13.37 -3.69
CA SER A 83 -13.03 12.56 -2.78
C SER A 83 -13.39 13.26 -1.46
N GLY A 84 -12.97 14.53 -1.28
CA GLY A 84 -13.31 15.38 -0.15
C GLY A 84 -12.35 15.30 1.04
N LEU A 85 -11.21 14.64 0.90
CA LEU A 85 -10.17 14.57 1.93
C LEU A 85 -9.53 15.95 2.15
N ARG A 86 -9.30 16.32 3.42
CA ARG A 86 -8.82 17.65 3.85
C ARG A 86 -7.42 17.63 4.42
N ALA A 87 -6.91 16.48 4.87
CA ALA A 87 -5.54 16.35 5.36
C ALA A 87 -4.54 16.91 4.35
N SER A 88 -3.42 17.40 4.81
CA SER A 88 -2.35 17.87 3.93
C SER A 88 -1.84 16.71 3.06
N ILE A 89 -1.60 16.94 1.77
CA ILE A 89 -1.13 15.89 0.84
C ILE A 89 0.25 16.27 0.33
N LEU A 90 1.24 15.36 0.56
CA LEU A 90 2.60 15.51 0.04
C LEU A 90 2.84 14.56 -1.15
N LEU A 91 3.28 15.13 -2.26
CA LEU A 91 3.76 14.39 -3.43
C LEU A 91 5.20 13.92 -3.18
N LEU A 92 5.39 12.69 -2.72
CA LEU A 92 6.71 12.13 -2.37
C LEU A 92 7.64 11.92 -3.58
N GLY A 93 7.06 11.71 -4.76
CA GLY A 93 7.78 11.54 -6.03
C GLY A 93 8.13 12.83 -6.74
N GLY A 94 7.54 13.97 -6.31
CA GLY A 94 7.58 15.23 -7.05
C GLY A 94 6.54 15.28 -8.17
N PHE A 95 6.78 16.11 -9.17
CA PHE A 95 5.86 16.35 -10.28
C PHE A 95 6.64 16.74 -11.55
N ALA A 96 6.06 16.57 -12.72
CA ALA A 96 6.60 17.11 -13.96
C ALA A 96 6.28 18.62 -14.04
N PRO A 97 7.16 19.48 -14.59
CA PRO A 97 6.93 20.94 -14.71
C PRO A 97 5.57 21.30 -15.33
N ALA A 98 5.09 20.54 -16.29
CA ALA A 98 3.77 20.73 -16.90
C ALA A 98 2.59 20.50 -15.95
N GLN A 99 2.81 19.85 -14.82
CA GLN A 99 1.79 19.57 -13.80
C GLN A 99 1.74 20.63 -12.68
N ALA A 100 2.53 21.73 -12.78
CA ALA A 100 2.59 22.77 -11.74
C ALA A 100 1.22 23.38 -11.44
N ASP A 101 0.41 23.60 -12.46
CA ASP A 101 -0.96 24.13 -12.31
C ASP A 101 -1.85 23.12 -11.56
N LEU A 102 -1.74 21.83 -11.86
CA LEU A 102 -2.48 20.76 -11.18
C LEU A 102 -2.16 20.68 -9.69
N VAL A 103 -0.88 20.85 -9.34
CA VAL A 103 -0.42 20.87 -7.93
C VAL A 103 -1.11 21.99 -7.15
N LEU A 104 -1.19 23.20 -7.72
CA LEU A 104 -1.81 24.36 -7.06
C LEU A 104 -3.32 24.26 -7.03
N ASP A 105 -3.97 23.81 -8.12
CA ASP A 105 -5.44 23.71 -8.22
C ASP A 105 -6.04 22.75 -7.19
N HIS A 106 -5.25 21.79 -6.73
CA HIS A 106 -5.69 20.79 -5.76
C HIS A 106 -5.03 20.92 -4.38
N ASP A 107 -4.39 22.05 -4.11
CA ASP A 107 -3.74 22.34 -2.81
C ASP A 107 -2.82 21.20 -2.35
N LEU A 108 -1.91 20.77 -3.25
CA LEU A 108 -0.93 19.73 -2.98
C LEU A 108 0.41 20.36 -2.58
N THR A 109 1.08 19.78 -1.60
CA THR A 109 2.46 20.12 -1.27
C THR A 109 3.40 19.27 -2.12
N ALA A 110 4.33 19.90 -2.83
CA ALA A 110 5.19 19.16 -3.76
C ALA A 110 6.59 18.90 -3.20
N ALA A 111 7.11 17.69 -3.37
CA ALA A 111 8.54 17.48 -3.27
C ALA A 111 9.25 18.12 -4.46
N VAL A 112 10.28 18.92 -4.18
CA VAL A 112 11.12 19.56 -5.20
C VAL A 112 12.57 19.15 -5.01
N TYR A 113 13.26 18.97 -6.13
CA TYR A 113 14.67 18.57 -6.16
C TYR A 113 15.36 18.92 -7.50
N ARG A 114 14.66 19.70 -8.36
CA ARG A 114 15.16 20.18 -9.64
C ARG A 114 14.83 21.66 -9.81
N PRO A 115 15.72 22.48 -10.43
CA PRO A 115 15.48 23.90 -10.66
C PRO A 115 14.26 24.18 -11.56
N ASP A 116 14.00 23.34 -12.57
CA ASP A 116 12.87 23.50 -13.48
C ASP A 116 11.51 23.28 -12.79
N GLN A 117 11.45 22.44 -11.75
CA GLN A 117 10.26 22.30 -10.90
C GLN A 117 9.97 23.59 -10.14
N LEU A 118 11.00 24.24 -9.57
CA LEU A 118 10.84 25.52 -8.90
C LEU A 118 10.40 26.63 -9.86
N ALA A 119 11.02 26.70 -11.05
CA ALA A 119 10.65 27.68 -12.07
C ALA A 119 9.19 27.54 -12.51
N ALA A 120 8.76 26.31 -12.82
CA ALA A 120 7.39 26.02 -13.26
C ALA A 120 6.36 26.33 -12.16
N LEU A 121 6.63 25.90 -10.92
CA LEU A 121 5.73 26.11 -9.80
C LEU A 121 5.65 27.60 -9.42
N GLY A 122 6.78 28.34 -9.40
CA GLY A 122 6.84 29.76 -9.17
C GLY A 122 6.10 30.59 -10.23
N ALA A 123 6.21 30.20 -11.51
CA ALA A 123 5.46 30.81 -12.60
C ALA A 123 3.94 30.56 -12.46
N ALA A 124 3.55 29.34 -12.16
CA ALA A 124 2.14 28.99 -11.93
C ALA A 124 1.55 29.73 -10.72
N ALA A 125 2.28 29.78 -9.60
CA ALA A 125 1.90 30.54 -8.39
C ALA A 125 1.76 32.03 -8.67
N GLY A 126 2.70 32.61 -9.45
CA GLY A 126 2.64 34.02 -9.86
C GLY A 126 1.42 34.35 -10.72
N ARG A 127 1.05 33.48 -11.68
CA ARG A 127 -0.18 33.69 -12.48
C ARG A 127 -1.46 33.67 -11.67
N ARG A 128 -1.47 32.91 -10.58
CA ARG A 128 -2.66 32.71 -9.69
C ARG A 128 -2.69 33.67 -8.50
N GLY A 129 -1.60 34.40 -8.23
CA GLY A 129 -1.49 35.23 -7.05
C GLY A 129 -1.49 34.44 -5.73
N VAL A 130 -1.01 33.20 -5.76
CA VAL A 130 -0.95 32.29 -4.59
C VAL A 130 0.49 31.92 -4.26
N GLN A 131 0.67 31.28 -3.10
CA GLN A 131 1.95 30.72 -2.69
C GLN A 131 1.93 29.20 -2.83
N ALA A 132 3.01 28.62 -3.37
CA ALA A 132 3.21 27.18 -3.45
C ALA A 132 3.98 26.66 -2.24
N ARG A 133 3.45 25.65 -1.56
CA ARG A 133 4.15 24.95 -0.49
C ARG A 133 4.99 23.80 -1.03
N VAL A 134 6.25 23.71 -0.60
CA VAL A 134 7.16 22.67 -1.06
C VAL A 134 7.93 22.03 0.09
N HIS A 135 8.26 20.77 -0.06
CA HIS A 135 9.29 20.08 0.72
C HIS A 135 10.51 19.81 -0.16
N LEU A 136 11.68 20.23 0.30
CA LEU A 136 12.93 19.87 -0.37
C LEU A 136 13.23 18.40 -0.15
N LYS A 137 13.36 17.66 -1.24
CA LYS A 137 13.82 16.28 -1.18
C LYS A 137 15.33 16.24 -1.31
N ILE A 138 15.99 15.68 -0.29
CA ILE A 138 17.44 15.53 -0.20
C ILE A 138 17.79 14.05 -0.36
N ASP A 139 18.77 13.74 -1.17
CA ASP A 139 19.36 12.41 -1.21
C ASP A 139 20.51 12.32 -0.23
N SER A 140 20.31 11.59 0.86
CA SER A 140 21.31 11.31 1.87
C SER A 140 21.98 9.94 1.70
N GLY A 141 21.77 9.27 0.54
CA GLY A 141 22.46 8.03 0.22
C GLY A 141 21.60 6.88 -0.30
N ILE A 142 20.29 7.07 -0.55
CA ILE A 142 19.49 6.04 -1.23
C ILE A 142 19.77 5.99 -2.74
N GLY A 143 20.28 7.08 -3.34
CA GLY A 143 20.67 7.14 -4.75
C GLY A 143 19.51 7.07 -5.74
N ARG A 144 18.33 7.64 -5.40
CA ARG A 144 17.13 7.52 -6.24
C ARG A 144 16.57 8.85 -6.72
N LEU A 145 16.15 9.70 -5.83
CA LEU A 145 15.60 11.05 -6.08
C LEU A 145 16.00 11.99 -4.95
N GLY A 146 16.30 13.22 -5.27
CA GLY A 146 16.64 14.26 -4.31
C GLY A 146 17.88 15.03 -4.72
N VAL A 147 18.05 16.20 -4.15
CA VAL A 147 19.30 16.97 -4.23
C VAL A 147 20.34 16.23 -3.39
N PRO A 148 21.53 15.89 -3.91
CA PRO A 148 22.58 15.31 -3.08
C PRO A 148 22.84 16.17 -1.83
N ALA A 149 23.01 15.54 -0.66
CA ALA A 149 23.15 16.26 0.60
C ALA A 149 24.24 17.35 0.57
N PRO A 150 25.42 17.15 -0.07
CA PRO A 150 26.43 18.21 -0.19
C PRO A 150 25.99 19.41 -1.06
N GLU A 151 25.05 19.23 -2.00
CA GLU A 151 24.55 20.27 -2.89
C GLU A 151 23.35 21.04 -2.31
N ALA A 152 22.86 20.65 -1.12
CA ALA A 152 21.73 21.31 -0.48
C ALA A 152 21.92 22.83 -0.29
N PRO A 153 23.13 23.39 0.00
CA PRO A 153 23.35 24.82 0.12
C PRO A 153 23.12 25.60 -1.17
N GLU A 154 23.48 25.03 -2.34
CA GLU A 154 23.27 25.65 -3.65
C GLU A 154 21.79 25.64 -4.00
N PHE A 155 21.10 24.55 -3.74
CA PHE A 155 19.64 24.46 -3.97
C PHE A 155 18.86 25.39 -3.01
N ALA A 156 19.35 25.57 -1.80
CA ALA A 156 18.78 26.53 -0.85
C ALA A 156 18.78 27.97 -1.39
N ALA A 157 19.81 28.37 -2.12
CA ALA A 157 19.87 29.68 -2.74
C ALA A 157 18.77 29.86 -3.81
N LEU A 158 18.48 28.80 -4.58
CA LEU A 158 17.38 28.82 -5.57
C LEU A 158 16.01 28.92 -4.87
N LEU A 159 15.79 28.19 -3.80
CA LEU A 159 14.56 28.27 -3.00
C LEU A 159 14.38 29.68 -2.41
N LYS A 160 15.45 30.27 -1.89
CA LYS A 160 15.42 31.63 -1.33
C LYS A 160 15.10 32.69 -2.39
N ALA A 161 15.64 32.54 -3.58
CA ALA A 161 15.34 33.41 -4.72
C ALA A 161 13.89 33.27 -5.24
N ALA A 162 13.24 32.14 -4.96
CA ALA A 162 11.85 31.89 -5.36
C ALA A 162 10.81 32.44 -4.37
N GLU A 163 11.22 32.88 -3.17
CA GLU A 163 10.34 33.56 -2.22
C GLU A 163 9.82 34.90 -2.80
N PRO A 164 8.62 35.37 -2.42
CA PRO A 164 7.65 34.70 -1.57
C PRO A 164 6.68 33.75 -2.32
N ARG A 165 6.90 33.48 -3.60
CA ARG A 165 5.99 32.65 -4.41
C ARG A 165 6.06 31.17 -4.02
N ILE A 166 7.23 30.70 -3.60
CA ILE A 166 7.45 29.36 -3.11
C ILE A 166 7.86 29.43 -1.64
N ILE A 167 7.14 28.69 -0.80
CA ILE A 167 7.44 28.55 0.63
C ILE A 167 7.92 27.15 0.90
N MET A 168 9.14 27.02 1.38
CA MET A 168 9.68 25.74 1.84
C MET A 168 9.15 25.43 3.24
N THR A 169 8.14 24.54 3.32
CA THR A 169 7.53 24.12 4.59
C THR A 169 8.18 22.89 5.18
N GLY A 170 8.93 22.12 4.38
CA GLY A 170 9.58 20.91 4.86
C GLY A 170 10.85 20.53 4.10
N ALA A 171 11.59 19.59 4.68
CA ALA A 171 12.71 18.88 4.05
C ALA A 171 12.68 17.42 4.43
N PHE A 172 13.02 16.52 3.49
CA PHE A 172 13.02 15.10 3.77
C PHE A 172 14.04 14.30 2.94
N SER A 173 14.39 13.14 3.49
CA SER A 173 15.15 12.13 2.77
C SER A 173 14.51 10.75 2.92
N HIS A 174 15.20 9.70 2.50
CA HIS A 174 14.73 8.32 2.63
C HIS A 174 15.88 7.38 2.97
N LEU A 175 15.65 6.48 3.93
CA LEU A 175 16.64 5.51 4.40
C LEU A 175 16.66 4.29 3.48
N ALA A 176 17.85 3.80 3.18
CA ALA A 176 18.07 2.68 2.26
C ALA A 176 17.96 1.32 2.96
N VAL A 177 18.45 1.22 4.21
CA VAL A 177 18.65 -0.04 4.93
C VAL A 177 18.20 0.01 6.39
N ALA A 178 17.18 0.85 6.70
CA ALA A 178 16.67 0.98 8.07
C ALA A 178 15.96 -0.30 8.57
N ASP A 179 15.64 -1.22 7.70
CA ASP A 179 15.07 -2.54 7.97
C ASP A 179 16.13 -3.60 8.34
N ASN A 180 17.42 -3.26 8.28
CA ASN A 180 18.53 -4.06 8.78
C ASN A 180 19.33 -3.29 9.84
N PRO A 181 19.04 -3.45 11.13
CA PRO A 181 19.74 -2.72 12.20
C PRO A 181 21.25 -2.99 12.30
N ALA A 182 21.71 -4.12 11.77
CA ALA A 182 23.14 -4.46 11.74
C ALA A 182 23.93 -3.64 10.70
N GLU A 183 23.23 -3.01 9.74
CA GLU A 183 23.82 -2.20 8.69
C GLU A 183 24.03 -0.76 9.19
N GLY A 184 25.28 -0.37 9.42
CA GLY A 184 25.63 0.94 9.99
C GLY A 184 25.29 2.15 9.10
N PHE A 185 24.93 1.94 7.84
CA PHE A 185 24.70 3.00 6.86
C PHE A 185 23.50 3.90 7.19
N THR A 186 22.51 3.39 7.92
CA THR A 186 21.38 4.21 8.40
C THR A 186 21.85 5.40 9.25
N ALA A 187 22.84 5.22 10.13
CA ALA A 187 23.41 6.30 10.93
C ALA A 187 24.12 7.34 10.05
N VAL A 188 24.88 6.90 9.04
CA VAL A 188 25.53 7.77 8.06
C VAL A 188 24.52 8.63 7.32
N GLN A 189 23.41 8.03 6.88
CA GLN A 189 22.34 8.77 6.20
C GLN A 189 21.65 9.81 7.10
N ILE A 190 21.45 9.49 8.39
CA ILE A 190 20.88 10.42 9.37
C ILE A 190 21.78 11.64 9.52
N GLU A 191 23.09 11.45 9.70
CA GLU A 191 24.03 12.55 9.89
C GLU A 191 24.20 13.37 8.60
N ALA A 192 24.27 12.76 7.43
CA ALA A 192 24.30 13.46 6.15
C ALA A 192 23.06 14.35 5.96
N PHE A 193 21.88 13.82 6.29
CA PHE A 193 20.65 14.59 6.21
C PHE A 193 20.59 15.73 7.22
N ARG A 194 21.00 15.51 8.46
CA ARG A 194 21.10 16.57 9.49
C ARG A 194 22.04 17.68 9.05
N GLY A 195 23.21 17.33 8.52
CA GLY A 195 24.18 18.28 7.98
C GLY A 195 23.60 19.16 6.87
N ALA A 196 22.85 18.55 5.95
CA ALA A 196 22.16 19.28 4.89
C ALA A 196 21.09 20.22 5.46
N VAL A 197 20.27 19.78 6.42
CA VAL A 197 19.26 20.64 7.08
C VAL A 197 19.92 21.83 7.79
N GLU A 198 21.04 21.63 8.47
CA GLU A 198 21.78 22.75 9.09
C GLU A 198 22.34 23.72 8.04
N ALA A 199 22.75 23.23 6.87
CA ALA A 199 23.15 24.09 5.76
C ALA A 199 22.00 24.95 5.23
N LEU A 200 20.77 24.39 5.13
CA LEU A 200 19.55 25.14 4.80
C LEU A 200 19.30 26.25 5.82
N ARG A 201 19.41 25.95 7.12
CA ARG A 201 19.22 26.90 8.21
C ARG A 201 20.22 28.08 8.15
N ARG A 202 21.50 27.78 7.84
CA ARG A 202 22.52 28.83 7.63
C ARG A 202 22.21 29.74 6.45
N LYS A 203 21.48 29.25 5.45
CA LYS A 203 20.98 30.06 4.31
C LYS A 203 19.65 30.78 4.60
N GLY A 204 19.19 30.75 5.85
CA GLY A 204 17.94 31.40 6.27
C GLY A 204 16.65 30.68 5.93
N LEU A 205 16.71 29.41 5.51
CA LEU A 205 15.55 28.55 5.33
C LEU A 205 15.31 27.74 6.60
N ARG A 206 14.11 27.84 7.17
CA ARG A 206 13.75 27.18 8.44
C ARG A 206 12.45 26.40 8.27
N PRO A 207 12.48 25.25 7.54
CA PRO A 207 11.29 24.44 7.40
C PRO A 207 10.87 23.83 8.75
N ASP A 208 9.57 23.81 9.03
CA ASP A 208 9.01 23.25 10.26
C ASP A 208 9.02 21.73 10.24
N LEU A 209 8.83 21.13 9.06
CA LEU A 209 8.69 19.70 8.88
C LEU A 209 9.97 19.08 8.33
N ILE A 210 10.73 18.45 9.23
CA ILE A 210 11.95 17.72 8.89
C ILE A 210 11.68 16.23 9.09
N HIS A 211 11.76 15.44 8.03
CA HIS A 211 11.33 14.06 8.13
C HIS A 211 12.21 13.06 7.36
N LEU A 212 12.59 11.99 8.03
CA LEU A 212 13.45 10.94 7.50
C LEU A 212 12.86 9.53 7.72
N ALA A 213 12.25 9.31 8.89
CA ALA A 213 11.77 8.00 9.32
C ALA A 213 10.70 7.42 8.37
N ASN A 214 10.98 6.23 7.84
CA ASN A 214 10.02 5.30 7.22
C ASN A 214 9.49 4.32 8.28
N SER A 215 8.75 3.29 7.88
CA SER A 215 8.21 2.26 8.78
C SER A 215 9.27 1.60 9.66
N ALA A 216 10.41 1.22 9.11
CA ALA A 216 11.49 0.58 9.86
C ALA A 216 12.11 1.55 10.89
N ALA A 217 12.36 2.78 10.48
CA ALA A 217 12.92 3.78 11.38
C ALA A 217 11.96 4.23 12.49
N ILE A 218 10.65 4.13 12.29
CA ILE A 218 9.66 4.33 13.37
C ILE A 218 9.86 3.28 14.45
N ILE A 219 10.16 2.05 14.09
CA ILE A 219 10.34 0.95 15.02
C ILE A 219 11.67 1.13 15.79
N ASP A 220 12.81 1.20 15.12
CA ASP A 220 14.12 1.02 15.77
C ASP A 220 15.11 2.16 15.61
N HIS A 221 14.77 3.26 14.91
CA HIS A 221 15.70 4.39 14.74
C HIS A 221 15.10 5.73 15.22
N PRO A 222 14.84 5.93 16.54
CA PRO A 222 14.30 7.19 17.06
C PRO A 222 15.07 8.44 16.60
N PRO A 223 16.40 8.44 16.43
CA PRO A 223 17.12 9.60 15.91
C PRO A 223 16.69 10.07 14.51
N ALA A 224 16.01 9.23 13.72
CA ALA A 224 15.48 9.57 12.40
C ALA A 224 14.07 10.19 12.43
N TRP A 225 13.35 10.21 13.56
CA TRP A 225 11.98 10.69 13.61
C TRP A 225 11.86 12.20 13.33
N LEU A 226 12.79 12.98 13.88
CA LEU A 226 12.87 14.44 13.72
C LEU A 226 11.53 15.13 14.09
N THR A 227 10.87 15.82 13.16
CA THR A 227 9.63 16.54 13.44
C THR A 227 8.39 15.94 12.78
N LEU A 228 8.52 14.87 11.98
CA LEU A 228 7.41 14.16 11.34
C LEU A 228 7.85 12.76 10.93
N VAL A 229 6.98 11.75 11.05
CA VAL A 229 7.24 10.37 10.65
C VAL A 229 6.36 9.93 9.49
N ARG A 230 6.85 8.95 8.67
CA ARG A 230 6.17 8.48 7.47
C ARG A 230 5.95 6.96 7.48
N PRO A 231 4.97 6.47 8.26
CA PRO A 231 4.59 5.06 8.20
C PRO A 231 4.02 4.71 6.81
N GLY A 232 4.44 3.58 6.28
CA GLY A 232 3.90 2.92 5.10
C GLY A 232 3.41 1.54 5.48
N ILE A 233 4.22 0.51 5.23
CA ILE A 233 3.81 -0.89 5.34
C ILE A 233 3.28 -1.30 6.73
N ILE A 234 3.76 -0.68 7.82
CA ILE A 234 3.25 -0.95 9.17
C ILE A 234 1.79 -0.49 9.37
N LEU A 235 1.30 0.49 8.61
CA LEU A 235 -0.12 0.84 8.59
C LEU A 235 -0.96 -0.34 8.09
N TYR A 236 -0.43 -1.09 7.13
CA TYR A 236 -1.10 -2.22 6.49
C TYR A 236 -0.89 -3.55 7.22
N GLY A 237 -0.17 -3.51 8.36
CA GLY A 237 -0.05 -4.64 9.29
C GLY A 237 1.11 -5.58 9.04
N TYR A 238 2.15 -5.10 8.37
CA TYR A 238 3.37 -5.89 8.14
C TYR A 238 4.60 -5.14 8.65
N PRO A 239 5.43 -5.75 9.49
CA PRO A 239 6.74 -5.19 9.80
C PRO A 239 7.63 -5.22 8.53
N PRO A 240 8.51 -4.23 8.35
CA PRO A 240 9.40 -4.19 7.18
C PRO A 240 10.39 -5.35 7.11
N SER A 241 10.76 -5.93 8.23
CA SER A 241 11.74 -7.01 8.35
C SER A 241 11.57 -7.72 9.70
N ASP A 242 11.89 -9.00 9.73
CA ASP A 242 11.95 -9.81 10.97
C ASP A 242 13.18 -9.48 11.82
N LEU A 243 14.10 -8.67 11.31
CA LEU A 243 15.29 -8.21 12.05
C LEU A 243 14.99 -7.04 12.98
N LEU A 244 13.81 -6.42 12.85
CA LEU A 244 13.37 -5.30 13.69
C LEU A 244 12.74 -5.79 14.99
N SER A 245 12.69 -4.88 15.97
CA SER A 245 11.98 -5.11 17.22
C SER A 245 10.49 -5.44 16.96
N PRO A 246 9.86 -6.33 17.75
CA PRO A 246 8.44 -6.62 17.60
C PRO A 246 7.59 -5.35 17.67
N PHE A 247 6.66 -5.20 16.73
CA PHE A 247 5.76 -4.07 16.68
C PHE A 247 4.31 -4.54 16.52
N PRO A 248 3.35 -4.08 17.35
CA PRO A 248 2.01 -4.63 17.44
C PRO A 248 1.11 -4.13 16.31
N VAL A 249 1.29 -4.68 15.10
CA VAL A 249 0.44 -4.40 13.95
C VAL A 249 -0.24 -5.66 13.44
N HIS A 250 -1.41 -5.49 12.83
CA HIS A 250 -2.26 -6.56 12.33
C HIS A 250 -2.54 -6.38 10.84
N PRO A 251 -2.45 -7.45 10.03
CA PRO A 251 -2.83 -7.39 8.62
C PRO A 251 -4.21 -6.79 8.43
N VAL A 252 -4.30 -5.86 7.47
CA VAL A 252 -5.54 -5.11 7.18
C VAL A 252 -6.33 -5.77 6.06
N LEU A 253 -5.65 -6.50 5.15
CA LEU A 253 -6.24 -7.07 3.95
C LEU A 253 -6.32 -8.59 4.02
N SER A 254 -7.51 -9.11 3.68
CA SER A 254 -7.72 -10.53 3.35
C SER A 254 -8.20 -10.65 1.92
N LEU A 255 -7.62 -11.58 1.16
CA LEU A 255 -8.04 -11.91 -0.21
C LEU A 255 -8.75 -13.26 -0.21
N LYS A 256 -9.99 -13.27 -0.66
CA LYS A 256 -10.88 -14.41 -0.59
C LYS A 256 -11.46 -14.77 -1.95
N THR A 257 -11.79 -16.04 -2.12
CA THR A 257 -12.50 -16.54 -3.28
C THR A 257 -13.39 -17.71 -2.88
N ARG A 258 -14.03 -18.37 -3.86
CA ARG A 258 -14.81 -19.60 -3.64
C ARG A 258 -14.43 -20.68 -4.62
N ILE A 259 -14.70 -21.92 -4.26
CA ILE A 259 -14.56 -23.06 -5.17
C ILE A 259 -15.70 -23.01 -6.18
N ILE A 260 -15.38 -22.92 -7.48
CA ILE A 260 -16.37 -22.89 -8.56
C ILE A 260 -16.50 -24.22 -9.33
N TYR A 261 -15.54 -25.12 -9.15
CA TYR A 261 -15.56 -26.43 -9.80
C TYR A 261 -14.68 -27.41 -9.04
N ILE A 262 -15.15 -28.66 -8.91
CA ILE A 262 -14.38 -29.76 -8.32
C ILE A 262 -14.46 -30.99 -9.24
N LYS A 263 -13.33 -31.68 -9.40
CA LYS A 263 -13.26 -32.95 -10.07
C LYS A 263 -12.25 -33.87 -9.41
N THR A 264 -12.44 -35.20 -9.60
CA THR A 264 -11.44 -36.19 -9.24
C THR A 264 -10.69 -36.63 -10.50
N ILE A 265 -9.37 -36.71 -10.42
CA ILE A 265 -8.48 -37.08 -11.51
C ILE A 265 -7.66 -38.32 -11.13
N ALA A 266 -7.40 -39.19 -12.14
CA ALA A 266 -6.61 -40.40 -11.96
C ALA A 266 -5.10 -40.09 -11.84
N PRO A 267 -4.31 -41.01 -11.23
CA PRO A 267 -2.86 -40.95 -11.31
C PRO A 267 -2.38 -40.83 -12.76
N GLY A 268 -1.31 -40.05 -12.99
CA GLY A 268 -0.78 -39.78 -14.33
C GLY A 268 -1.46 -38.61 -15.05
N THR A 269 -2.59 -38.08 -14.56
CA THR A 269 -3.25 -36.89 -15.13
C THR A 269 -2.45 -35.64 -14.81
N SER A 270 -2.07 -34.86 -15.82
CA SER A 270 -1.37 -33.62 -15.66
C SER A 270 -2.31 -32.39 -15.70
N LEU A 271 -1.94 -31.31 -15.03
CA LEU A 271 -2.74 -30.09 -14.92
C LEU A 271 -2.00 -28.82 -15.40
N GLY A 272 -2.79 -27.89 -15.95
CA GLY A 272 -2.38 -26.54 -16.28
C GLY A 272 -1.42 -26.41 -17.47
N TYR A 273 -1.05 -25.16 -17.75
CA TYR A 273 -0.12 -24.84 -18.83
C TYR A 273 1.25 -25.45 -18.61
N GLY A 274 1.79 -26.07 -19.65
CA GLY A 274 3.08 -26.76 -19.63
C GLY A 274 3.10 -28.05 -18.82
N ARG A 275 1.93 -28.51 -18.34
CA ARG A 275 1.79 -29.78 -17.63
C ARG A 275 2.81 -29.98 -16.51
N THR A 276 3.06 -28.92 -15.73
CA THR A 276 4.12 -28.84 -14.73
C THR A 276 3.81 -29.59 -13.44
N TRP A 277 2.61 -30.12 -13.31
CA TRP A 277 2.17 -30.95 -12.21
C TRP A 277 1.40 -32.17 -12.73
N THR A 278 1.64 -33.34 -12.14
CA THR A 278 0.98 -34.59 -12.50
C THR A 278 0.53 -35.29 -11.24
N ALA A 279 -0.71 -35.76 -11.21
CA ALA A 279 -1.27 -36.53 -10.10
C ALA A 279 -0.51 -37.84 -9.90
N THR A 280 -0.02 -38.09 -8.70
CA THR A 280 0.64 -39.35 -8.32
C THR A 280 -0.32 -40.38 -7.70
N ARG A 281 -1.52 -39.92 -7.32
CA ARG A 281 -2.61 -40.69 -6.71
C ARG A 281 -3.96 -40.21 -7.25
N LEU A 282 -5.03 -40.90 -6.90
CA LEU A 282 -6.38 -40.38 -7.11
C LEU A 282 -6.50 -39.06 -6.37
N THR A 283 -6.67 -37.95 -7.10
CA THR A 283 -6.58 -36.62 -6.57
C THR A 283 -7.86 -35.83 -6.84
N ARG A 284 -8.34 -35.18 -5.80
CA ARG A 284 -9.50 -34.30 -5.88
C ARG A 284 -9.03 -32.86 -6.00
N VAL A 285 -9.29 -32.22 -7.15
CA VAL A 285 -8.83 -30.88 -7.46
C VAL A 285 -9.99 -29.90 -7.55
N ALA A 286 -9.77 -28.68 -7.03
CA ALA A 286 -10.72 -27.59 -7.08
C ALA A 286 -10.19 -26.43 -7.94
N SER A 287 -11.09 -25.79 -8.70
CA SER A 287 -10.80 -24.58 -9.48
C SER A 287 -11.33 -23.36 -8.75
N LEU A 288 -10.48 -22.34 -8.66
CA LEU A 288 -10.74 -21.06 -8.01
C LEU A 288 -10.75 -19.97 -9.08
N PRO A 289 -11.73 -19.03 -9.09
CA PRO A 289 -11.82 -17.96 -10.05
C PRO A 289 -10.93 -16.75 -9.67
N ILE A 290 -9.65 -17.03 -9.49
CA ILE A 290 -8.59 -16.06 -9.22
C ILE A 290 -7.33 -16.45 -9.96
N GLY A 291 -6.67 -15.49 -10.57
CA GLY A 291 -5.43 -15.71 -11.31
C GLY A 291 -4.45 -14.54 -11.24
N TYR A 292 -3.45 -14.55 -12.14
CA TYR A 292 -2.40 -13.53 -12.06
C TYR A 292 -2.87 -12.12 -12.45
N ASP A 293 -3.97 -11.96 -13.21
CA ASP A 293 -4.55 -10.65 -13.50
C ASP A 293 -5.32 -10.05 -12.31
N ASP A 294 -5.63 -10.88 -11.32
CA ASP A 294 -6.19 -10.44 -10.04
C ASP A 294 -5.11 -10.01 -9.04
N GLY A 295 -3.85 -10.27 -9.35
CA GLY A 295 -2.70 -9.99 -8.50
C GLY A 295 -2.05 -11.22 -7.87
N LEU A 296 -2.54 -12.44 -8.11
CA LEU A 296 -1.94 -13.66 -7.58
C LEU A 296 -0.64 -13.99 -8.35
N PRO A 297 0.56 -13.94 -7.73
CA PRO A 297 1.81 -14.17 -8.43
C PRO A 297 1.84 -15.53 -9.14
N ARG A 298 2.20 -15.54 -10.42
CA ARG A 298 2.27 -16.79 -11.21
C ARG A 298 3.30 -17.78 -10.65
N LEU A 299 4.33 -17.28 -9.94
CA LEU A 299 5.36 -18.09 -9.26
C LEU A 299 4.84 -18.93 -8.11
N LEU A 300 3.64 -18.67 -7.60
CA LEU A 300 3.00 -19.51 -6.58
C LEU A 300 2.54 -20.88 -7.13
N GLY A 301 2.49 -21.05 -8.44
CA GLY A 301 2.19 -22.36 -9.05
C GLY A 301 3.16 -23.44 -8.58
N ASN A 302 2.65 -24.54 -8.03
CA ASN A 302 3.39 -25.67 -7.42
C ASN A 302 4.21 -25.28 -6.15
N ARG A 303 4.04 -24.09 -5.59
CA ARG A 303 4.78 -23.62 -4.41
C ARG A 303 3.87 -23.10 -3.30
N GLY A 304 2.84 -22.38 -3.69
CA GLY A 304 1.94 -21.72 -2.75
C GLY A 304 0.82 -22.62 -2.26
N HIS A 305 0.10 -22.10 -1.28
CA HIS A 305 -1.09 -22.72 -0.69
C HIS A 305 -2.21 -21.69 -0.57
N VAL A 306 -3.43 -22.20 -0.46
CA VAL A 306 -4.60 -21.45 0.00
C VAL A 306 -5.19 -22.18 1.21
N LEU A 307 -6.13 -21.53 1.94
CA LEU A 307 -6.85 -22.21 3.01
C LEU A 307 -8.27 -22.54 2.53
N VAL A 308 -8.64 -23.81 2.65
CA VAL A 308 -10.00 -24.31 2.42
C VAL A 308 -10.46 -24.95 3.72
N ARG A 309 -11.62 -24.50 4.26
CA ARG A 309 -12.14 -25.00 5.55
C ARG A 309 -11.09 -24.97 6.68
N GLY A 310 -10.25 -23.93 6.71
CA GLY A 310 -9.18 -23.75 7.70
C GLY A 310 -7.97 -24.67 7.55
N ARG A 311 -7.80 -25.33 6.40
CA ARG A 311 -6.67 -26.22 6.11
C ARG A 311 -5.93 -25.79 4.85
N ARG A 312 -4.64 -25.99 4.82
CA ARG A 312 -3.79 -25.68 3.66
C ARG A 312 -4.08 -26.62 2.50
N ALA A 313 -4.43 -26.05 1.34
CA ALA A 313 -4.56 -26.72 0.06
C ALA A 313 -3.43 -26.25 -0.87
N PRO A 314 -2.56 -27.13 -1.38
CA PRO A 314 -1.47 -26.70 -2.26
C PRO A 314 -2.00 -26.27 -3.63
N ILE A 315 -1.40 -25.22 -4.19
CA ILE A 315 -1.62 -24.81 -5.58
C ILE A 315 -0.91 -25.80 -6.50
N VAL A 316 -1.65 -26.42 -7.41
CA VAL A 316 -1.16 -27.44 -8.32
C VAL A 316 -1.23 -26.99 -9.77
N GLY A 317 -0.10 -27.12 -10.47
CA GLY A 317 0.09 -26.60 -11.82
C GLY A 317 0.37 -25.08 -11.85
N ARG A 318 0.45 -24.52 -13.04
CA ARG A 318 0.66 -23.08 -13.25
C ARG A 318 -0.62 -22.29 -13.05
N ILE A 319 -0.53 -21.18 -12.36
CA ILE A 319 -1.63 -20.21 -12.26
C ILE A 319 -1.89 -19.60 -13.64
N SER A 320 -3.17 -19.55 -14.02
CA SER A 320 -3.66 -18.93 -15.25
C SER A 320 -4.01 -17.45 -15.04
N MET A 321 -4.44 -16.75 -16.08
CA MET A 321 -4.85 -15.35 -15.98
C MET A 321 -6.00 -15.17 -14.98
N ASP A 322 -7.00 -16.06 -15.02
CA ASP A 322 -8.26 -15.92 -14.30
C ASP A 322 -8.54 -17.10 -13.33
N LEU A 323 -7.75 -18.16 -13.37
CA LEU A 323 -8.03 -19.40 -12.64
C LEU A 323 -6.78 -19.97 -11.97
N THR A 324 -7.00 -20.55 -10.79
CA THR A 324 -6.01 -21.30 -10.02
C THR A 324 -6.59 -22.67 -9.67
N THR A 325 -5.78 -23.71 -9.75
CA THR A 325 -6.16 -25.08 -9.34
C THR A 325 -5.46 -25.45 -8.04
N VAL A 326 -6.20 -26.06 -7.11
CA VAL A 326 -5.68 -26.51 -5.81
C VAL A 326 -6.04 -27.97 -5.56
N ASP A 327 -5.18 -28.70 -4.86
CA ASP A 327 -5.45 -30.06 -4.40
C ASP A 327 -6.20 -30.01 -3.07
N VAL A 328 -7.42 -30.54 -3.06
CA VAL A 328 -8.30 -30.61 -1.87
C VAL A 328 -8.53 -32.05 -1.40
N THR A 329 -7.69 -33.01 -1.83
CA THR A 329 -7.84 -34.43 -1.50
C THR A 329 -7.86 -34.67 0.00
N GLU A 330 -6.97 -34.00 0.74
CA GLU A 330 -6.83 -34.13 2.20
C GLU A 330 -7.76 -33.21 3.00
N ILE A 331 -8.73 -32.57 2.34
CA ILE A 331 -9.69 -31.65 2.99
C ILE A 331 -11.07 -32.28 2.99
N PRO A 332 -11.49 -32.93 4.09
CA PRO A 332 -12.78 -33.60 4.17
C PRO A 332 -13.94 -32.59 3.96
N GLY A 333 -14.89 -32.98 3.13
CA GLY A 333 -16.09 -32.19 2.89
C GLY A 333 -15.89 -30.94 2.03
N ALA A 334 -14.68 -30.69 1.46
CA ALA A 334 -14.51 -29.59 0.51
C ALA A 334 -15.52 -29.68 -0.62
N GLY A 335 -16.22 -28.61 -0.95
CA GLY A 335 -17.34 -28.56 -1.88
C GLY A 335 -17.40 -27.30 -2.73
N LEU A 336 -18.35 -27.27 -3.67
CA LEU A 336 -18.70 -26.06 -4.40
C LEU A 336 -19.09 -24.96 -3.39
N ASP A 337 -18.79 -23.72 -3.73
CA ASP A 337 -19.08 -22.51 -2.93
C ASP A 337 -18.36 -22.41 -1.58
N ASP A 338 -17.54 -23.39 -1.19
CA ASP A 338 -16.68 -23.23 -0.02
C ASP A 338 -15.79 -22.00 -0.17
N GLU A 339 -15.74 -21.16 0.90
CA GLU A 339 -14.85 -20.03 0.96
C GLU A 339 -13.39 -20.50 1.00
N VAL A 340 -12.56 -19.82 0.24
CA VAL A 340 -11.13 -20.07 0.14
C VAL A 340 -10.38 -18.79 0.51
N ILE A 341 -9.48 -18.87 1.48
CA ILE A 341 -8.60 -17.77 1.87
C ILE A 341 -7.32 -17.88 1.04
N VAL A 342 -7.07 -16.86 0.24
CA VAL A 342 -5.83 -16.71 -0.53
C VAL A 342 -4.79 -15.94 0.27
N LEU A 343 -5.22 -14.88 0.95
CA LEU A 343 -4.44 -14.09 1.91
C LEU A 343 -5.34 -13.83 3.13
N GLY A 344 -4.87 -14.12 4.33
CA GLY A 344 -5.65 -13.96 5.56
C GLY A 344 -5.53 -15.15 6.50
N GLU A 345 -6.53 -15.36 7.35
CA GLU A 345 -6.51 -16.35 8.41
C GLU A 345 -7.81 -17.16 8.45
N ALA A 346 -7.71 -18.46 8.71
CA ALA A 346 -8.85 -19.33 8.96
C ALA A 346 -8.41 -20.60 9.70
N GLY A 347 -9.22 -21.07 10.68
CA GLY A 347 -8.97 -22.33 11.37
C GLY A 347 -7.67 -22.37 12.18
N GLY A 348 -7.13 -21.24 12.59
CA GLY A 348 -5.84 -21.15 13.28
C GLY A 348 -4.62 -21.11 12.34
N GLU A 349 -4.84 -21.25 11.05
CA GLU A 349 -3.81 -21.13 10.02
C GLU A 349 -3.78 -19.70 9.45
N ARG A 350 -2.57 -19.20 9.10
CA ARG A 350 -2.37 -17.89 8.49
C ARG A 350 -1.63 -18.04 7.15
N LEU A 351 -2.06 -17.26 6.16
CA LEU A 351 -1.36 -17.00 4.91
C LEU A 351 -1.15 -15.49 4.80
N GLY A 352 0.03 -15.01 5.20
CA GLY A 352 0.38 -13.58 5.15
C GLY A 352 1.04 -13.19 3.84
N ALA A 353 1.09 -11.87 3.56
CA ALA A 353 1.82 -11.35 2.41
C ALA A 353 3.34 -11.63 2.51
N ASP A 354 3.88 -11.72 3.72
CA ASP A 354 5.24 -12.15 4.03
C ASP A 354 5.52 -13.59 3.53
N GLN A 355 4.65 -14.53 3.87
CA GLN A 355 4.78 -15.91 3.45
C GLN A 355 4.57 -16.07 1.93
N MET A 356 3.58 -15.36 1.36
CA MET A 356 3.34 -15.35 -0.07
C MET A 356 4.53 -14.76 -0.84
N ALA A 357 5.13 -13.69 -0.31
CA ALA A 357 6.33 -13.07 -0.86
C ALA A 357 7.50 -14.05 -0.89
N ALA A 358 7.74 -14.79 0.20
CA ALA A 358 8.78 -15.82 0.25
C ALA A 358 8.59 -16.92 -0.82
N TRP A 359 7.35 -17.35 -1.07
CA TRP A 359 7.07 -18.33 -2.14
C TRP A 359 7.23 -17.76 -3.54
N ALA A 360 7.00 -16.45 -3.71
CA ALA A 360 7.09 -15.73 -4.99
C ALA A 360 8.44 -15.06 -5.23
N ASP A 361 9.43 -15.25 -4.34
CA ASP A 361 10.76 -14.62 -4.40
C ASP A 361 10.66 -13.09 -4.52
N THR A 362 9.91 -12.47 -3.63
CA THR A 362 9.66 -11.02 -3.60
C THR A 362 9.41 -10.50 -2.18
N ILE A 363 8.83 -9.31 -2.04
CA ILE A 363 8.58 -8.62 -0.78
C ILE A 363 7.07 -8.39 -0.53
N PRO A 364 6.62 -8.26 0.72
CA PRO A 364 5.21 -8.05 1.06
C PRO A 364 4.56 -6.86 0.33
N TRP A 365 5.31 -5.77 0.10
CA TRP A 365 4.83 -4.61 -0.65
C TRP A 365 4.35 -4.97 -2.06
N GLU A 366 5.12 -5.79 -2.77
CA GLU A 366 4.76 -6.20 -4.13
C GLU A 366 3.50 -7.07 -4.11
N ILE A 367 3.39 -7.99 -3.17
CA ILE A 367 2.19 -8.83 -3.03
C ILE A 367 0.94 -7.97 -2.86
N LEU A 368 0.97 -7.00 -1.95
CA LEU A 368 -0.17 -6.13 -1.66
C LEU A 368 -0.51 -5.20 -2.84
N CYS A 369 0.51 -4.52 -3.39
CA CYS A 369 0.31 -3.57 -4.49
C CYS A 369 -0.13 -4.23 -5.81
N ARG A 370 0.05 -5.54 -5.98
CA ARG A 370 -0.37 -6.26 -7.19
C ARG A 370 -1.87 -6.51 -7.27
N LEU A 371 -2.62 -6.32 -6.19
CA LEU A 371 -4.06 -6.59 -6.19
C LEU A 371 -4.79 -5.75 -7.24
N GLY A 372 -5.28 -6.43 -8.29
CA GLY A 372 -5.86 -5.83 -9.49
C GLY A 372 -7.16 -5.06 -9.19
N ALA A 373 -7.43 -4.01 -10.00
CA ALA A 373 -8.63 -3.19 -9.86
C ALA A 373 -9.94 -3.95 -10.16
N ARG A 374 -9.88 -5.13 -10.77
CA ARG A 374 -11.06 -5.96 -11.04
C ARG A 374 -11.51 -6.79 -9.83
N VAL A 375 -10.70 -6.87 -8.76
CA VAL A 375 -11.09 -7.48 -7.49
C VAL A 375 -11.85 -6.44 -6.67
N PRO A 376 -13.11 -6.64 -6.32
CA PRO A 376 -13.86 -5.71 -5.46
C PRO A 376 -13.22 -5.60 -4.09
N ARG A 377 -13.16 -4.38 -3.51
CA ARG A 377 -12.80 -4.15 -2.12
C ARG A 377 -14.05 -4.07 -1.27
N VAL A 378 -14.04 -4.80 -0.18
CA VAL A 378 -15.10 -4.82 0.84
C VAL A 378 -14.52 -4.21 2.11
N TYR A 379 -14.85 -2.97 2.38
CA TYR A 379 -14.36 -2.28 3.57
C TYR A 379 -15.22 -2.65 4.77
N LEU A 380 -14.57 -3.10 5.83
CA LEU A 380 -15.18 -3.47 7.10
C LEU A 380 -14.94 -2.35 8.11
N SER A 381 -16.00 -1.83 8.73
CA SER A 381 -15.94 -0.80 9.76
C SER A 381 -17.02 -1.05 10.82
N ARG A 382 -16.97 -0.31 11.94
CA ARG A 382 -18.02 -0.34 12.98
C ARG A 382 -19.41 0.00 12.46
N THR A 383 -19.50 0.84 11.44
CA THR A 383 -20.77 1.28 10.85
C THR A 383 -21.32 0.33 9.81
N GLY A 384 -20.58 -0.73 9.47
CA GLY A 384 -21.01 -1.73 8.51
C GLY A 384 -20.00 -2.04 7.42
N ARG A 385 -20.50 -2.51 6.28
CA ARG A 385 -19.71 -2.91 5.13
C ARG A 385 -19.96 -1.97 3.96
N LYS A 386 -18.88 -1.58 3.26
CA LYS A 386 -18.93 -0.83 2.00
C LYS A 386 -18.20 -1.61 0.91
N ILE A 387 -18.85 -1.78 -0.25
CA ILE A 387 -18.24 -2.43 -1.41
C ILE A 387 -17.86 -1.36 -2.42
N VAL A 388 -16.67 -1.46 -2.98
CA VAL A 388 -16.21 -0.63 -4.09
C VAL A 388 -15.67 -1.54 -5.19
N SER A 389 -16.21 -1.40 -6.39
CA SER A 389 -15.82 -2.16 -7.57
C SER A 389 -15.74 -1.26 -8.80
N ARG A 390 -14.74 -1.46 -9.64
CA ARG A 390 -14.66 -0.78 -10.94
C ARG A 390 -15.84 -1.11 -11.87
N PHE A 391 -16.56 -2.19 -11.59
CA PHE A 391 -17.73 -2.64 -12.38
C PHE A 391 -19.06 -2.17 -11.81
N GLU A 392 -19.06 -1.37 -10.73
CA GLU A 392 -20.29 -0.94 -10.04
C GLU A 392 -21.25 -0.24 -10.99
N THR A 393 -20.77 0.68 -11.84
CA THR A 393 -21.61 1.38 -12.83
C THR A 393 -22.20 0.44 -13.86
N ALA A 394 -21.44 -0.55 -14.35
CA ALA A 394 -21.90 -1.52 -15.32
C ALA A 394 -22.99 -2.45 -14.75
N LEU A 395 -22.93 -2.75 -13.44
CA LEU A 395 -23.85 -3.65 -12.76
C LEU A 395 -25.06 -2.92 -12.18
N ALA A 396 -24.94 -1.63 -11.88
CA ALA A 396 -26.07 -0.81 -11.40
C ALA A 396 -27.21 -0.67 -12.42
N SER A 397 -26.92 -0.86 -13.70
CA SER A 397 -27.90 -0.82 -14.81
C SER A 397 -28.64 -2.14 -15.02
N LEU A 398 -28.23 -3.24 -14.36
CA LEU A 398 -28.93 -4.52 -14.50
C LEU A 398 -30.23 -4.50 -13.70
N PRO A 399 -31.34 -5.04 -14.26
CA PRO A 399 -32.57 -5.18 -13.50
C PRO A 399 -32.29 -6.06 -12.27
N ARG A 400 -32.64 -5.55 -11.09
CA ARG A 400 -32.58 -6.33 -9.86
C ARG A 400 -33.57 -7.47 -10.00
N GLY A 401 -33.08 -8.66 -10.34
CA GLY A 401 -33.88 -9.86 -10.36
C GLY A 401 -34.50 -10.04 -8.97
N THR A 402 -35.81 -10.05 -8.89
CA THR A 402 -36.53 -10.59 -7.75
C THR A 402 -36.25 -12.08 -7.72
N VAL A 403 -35.33 -12.50 -6.88
CA VAL A 403 -35.22 -13.92 -6.53
C VAL A 403 -36.35 -14.17 -5.55
N GLU A 404 -37.41 -14.83 -6.03
CA GLU A 404 -38.44 -15.43 -5.20
C GLU A 404 -37.89 -16.60 -4.38
#